data_d774f3d4f679356da6f48dfdebfc2b52
#
_entry.id   d774f3d4f679356da6f48dfdebfc2b52
#
_cell.length_a   1.000
_cell.length_b   1.000
_cell.length_c   1.000
_cell.angle_alpha   90.00
_cell.angle_beta   90.00
_cell.angle_gamma   90.00
#
_symmetry.space_group_name_H-M   'P 1'
#
loop_
_entity.id
_entity.type
_entity.pdbx_description
1 polymer ?
#
loop_
_entity_poly.entity_id
_entity_poly.type
_entity_poly.pdbx_seq_one_letter_code
_entity_poly.pdbx_strand_id
1 'polypeptide(L)'
;MITSLKVSEFSNSVCGSLRYGDIVDVYAVDPATDELVFVAGDVYILAAYNNSGEKLNTSEGTAVAFIVLATPEEVIDLNRAIAWEGIQLYLK
;
A
#
# COMPACT_ATOMS: atom_id res chain seq x y z
N MET A 1 -0.92 -0.83 -14.84
CA MET A 1 -0.67 -2.21 -14.37
C MET A 1 -1.30 -2.44 -13.01
N ILE A 2 -1.71 -3.66 -12.76
CA ILE A 2 -2.29 -4.05 -11.48
C ILE A 2 -1.25 -4.87 -10.71
N THR A 3 -1.04 -4.50 -9.45
CA THR A 3 -0.11 -5.22 -8.58
C THR A 3 -0.68 -5.27 -7.17
N SER A 4 -0.02 -6.00 -6.27
CA SER A 4 -0.44 -6.12 -4.89
C SER A 4 0.60 -5.51 -3.95
N LEU A 5 0.12 -4.91 -2.85
CA LEU A 5 0.94 -4.37 -1.79
C LEU A 5 0.48 -4.95 -0.45
N LYS A 6 1.42 -5.18 0.44
CA LYS A 6 1.13 -5.57 1.81
C LYS A 6 1.90 -4.66 2.76
N VAL A 7 1.22 -4.18 3.81
CA VAL A 7 1.86 -3.41 4.87
C VAL A 7 2.13 -4.34 6.06
N SER A 8 3.23 -4.12 6.74
CA SER A 8 3.62 -4.95 7.90
C SER A 8 2.72 -4.69 9.10
N GLU A 9 2.23 -3.45 9.25
CA GLU A 9 1.32 -3.07 10.32
C GLU A 9 0.15 -2.26 9.75
N PHE A 10 -1.05 -2.47 10.27
CA PHE A 10 -2.24 -1.77 9.77
C PHE A 10 -2.13 -0.24 9.93
N SER A 11 -1.39 0.25 10.92
CA SER A 11 -1.17 1.68 11.12
C SER A 11 -0.43 2.34 9.95
N ASN A 12 0.30 1.55 9.15
CA ASN A 12 1.03 2.04 7.97
C ASN A 12 0.11 2.30 6.76
N SER A 13 -1.18 2.01 6.87
CA SER A 13 -2.16 2.21 5.81
C SER A 13 -3.42 2.90 6.33
N VAL A 14 -3.23 4.02 7.04
CA VAL A 14 -4.32 4.79 7.64
C VAL A 14 -5.18 3.89 8.54
N CYS A 15 -4.52 3.13 9.42
CA CYS A 15 -5.14 2.16 10.34
C CYS A 15 -6.03 1.13 9.63
N GLY A 16 -5.64 0.75 8.42
CA GLY A 16 -6.36 -0.26 7.66
C GLY A 16 -7.71 0.17 7.10
N SER A 17 -7.94 1.48 7.01
CA SER A 17 -9.22 2.03 6.55
C SER A 17 -9.32 2.20 5.04
N LEU A 18 -8.24 1.98 4.29
CA LEU A 18 -8.23 2.14 2.84
C LEU A 18 -9.10 1.08 2.17
N ARG A 19 -9.86 1.50 1.16
CA ARG A 19 -10.79 0.63 0.41
C ARG A 19 -10.75 0.97 -1.07
N TYR A 20 -11.51 0.22 -1.87
CA TYR A 20 -11.70 0.48 -3.29
C TYR A 20 -12.06 1.95 -3.53
N GLY A 21 -11.40 2.57 -4.48
CA GLY A 21 -11.63 3.95 -4.86
C GLY A 21 -10.73 4.97 -4.17
N ASP A 22 -10.02 4.58 -3.12
CA ASP A 22 -9.08 5.48 -2.45
C ASP A 22 -7.83 5.69 -3.30
N ILE A 23 -7.30 6.90 -3.25
CA ILE A 23 -6.06 7.25 -3.93
C ILE A 23 -5.01 7.56 -2.85
N VAL A 24 -3.85 6.94 -2.97
CA VAL A 24 -2.81 7.04 -1.95
C VAL A 24 -1.47 7.42 -2.54
N ASP A 25 -0.63 8.03 -1.72
CA ASP A 25 0.80 8.15 -1.96
C ASP A 25 1.51 7.04 -1.19
N VAL A 26 2.50 6.42 -1.82
CA VAL A 26 3.26 5.32 -1.24
C VAL A 26 4.65 5.80 -0.87
N TYR A 27 5.02 5.57 0.37
CA TYR A 27 6.37 5.81 0.89
C TYR A 27 6.93 4.50 1.42
N ALA A 28 8.24 4.43 1.55
CA ALA A 28 8.91 3.28 2.17
C ALA A 28 10.13 3.75 2.94
N VAL A 29 10.51 2.99 3.96
CA VAL A 29 11.71 3.27 4.73
C VAL A 29 12.91 2.60 4.05
N ASP A 30 13.91 3.38 3.66
CA ASP A 30 15.15 2.87 3.09
C ASP A 30 15.95 2.19 4.21
N PRO A 31 16.23 0.88 4.13
CA PRO A 31 16.94 0.18 5.20
C PRO A 31 18.40 0.62 5.37
N ALA A 32 18.99 1.22 4.34
CA ALA A 32 20.38 1.69 4.40
C ALA A 32 20.51 2.99 5.17
N THR A 33 19.53 3.90 5.07
CA THR A 33 19.57 5.24 5.67
C THR A 33 18.53 5.44 6.77
N ASP A 34 17.57 4.52 6.90
CA ASP A 34 16.44 4.61 7.83
C ASP A 34 15.58 5.85 7.58
N GLU A 35 15.60 6.36 6.35
CA GLU A 35 14.81 7.53 5.94
C GLU A 35 13.56 7.13 5.18
N LEU A 36 12.49 7.91 5.33
CA LEU A 36 11.25 7.75 4.59
C LEU A 36 11.43 8.30 3.18
N VAL A 37 11.21 7.46 2.18
CA VAL A 37 11.42 7.79 0.77
C VAL A 37 10.11 7.70 0.01
N PHE A 38 9.81 8.71 -0.81
CA PHE A 38 8.66 8.68 -1.71
C PHE A 38 8.87 7.60 -2.78
N VAL A 39 7.88 6.74 -2.98
CA VAL A 39 7.93 5.63 -3.95
C VAL A 39 7.02 5.89 -5.14
N ALA A 40 5.75 6.20 -4.90
CA ALA A 40 4.78 6.42 -5.96
C ALA A 40 3.64 7.30 -5.47
N GLY A 41 3.12 8.14 -6.36
CA GLY A 41 1.98 9.00 -6.07
C GLY A 41 0.75 8.60 -6.86
N ASP A 42 -0.42 9.00 -6.37
CA ASP A 42 -1.71 8.77 -7.03
C ASP A 42 -1.96 7.29 -7.37
N VAL A 43 -1.61 6.41 -6.46
CA VAL A 43 -1.84 4.97 -6.60
C VAL A 43 -3.29 4.67 -6.22
N TYR A 44 -4.01 4.02 -7.13
CA TYR A 44 -5.44 3.75 -6.96
C TYR A 44 -5.67 2.39 -6.32
N ILE A 45 -6.45 2.36 -5.24
CA ILE A 45 -6.79 1.12 -4.54
C ILE A 45 -7.95 0.43 -5.27
N LEU A 46 -7.72 -0.79 -5.75
CA LEU A 46 -8.72 -1.61 -6.43
C LEU A 46 -9.40 -2.61 -5.49
N ALA A 47 -8.70 -3.09 -4.47
CA ALA A 47 -9.26 -4.02 -3.50
C ALA A 47 -8.44 -3.98 -2.21
N ALA A 48 -9.07 -4.32 -1.10
CA ALA A 48 -8.45 -4.39 0.22
C ALA A 48 -8.75 -5.74 0.87
N TYR A 49 -7.77 -6.30 1.57
CA TYR A 49 -7.86 -7.61 2.20
C TYR A 49 -7.38 -7.53 3.65
N ASN A 50 -8.02 -8.31 4.52
CA ASN A 50 -7.57 -8.41 5.91
C ASN A 50 -6.40 -9.39 6.06
N ASN A 51 -5.94 -9.59 7.29
CA ASN A 51 -4.80 -10.47 7.58
C ASN A 51 -5.10 -11.95 7.30
N SER A 52 -6.36 -12.33 7.20
CA SER A 52 -6.80 -13.69 6.85
C SER A 52 -6.99 -13.89 5.34
N GLY A 53 -6.75 -12.86 4.53
CA GLY A 53 -6.90 -12.92 3.08
C GLY A 53 -8.33 -12.70 2.60
N GLU A 54 -9.23 -12.26 3.46
CA GLU A 54 -10.61 -11.97 3.09
C GLU A 54 -10.74 -10.57 2.51
N LYS A 55 -11.50 -10.46 1.41
CA LYS A 55 -11.75 -9.17 0.75
C LYS A 55 -12.70 -8.32 1.60
N LEU A 56 -12.32 -7.07 1.82
CA LEU A 56 -13.10 -6.11 2.59
C LEU A 56 -13.83 -5.16 1.64
N ASN A 57 -15.17 -5.22 1.64
CA ASN A 57 -16.03 -4.41 0.77
C ASN A 57 -16.72 -3.25 1.51
N THR A 58 -16.58 -3.19 2.82
CA THR A 58 -17.22 -2.18 3.67
C THR A 58 -16.15 -1.48 4.50
N SER A 59 -16.58 -0.50 5.30
CA SER A 59 -15.69 0.17 6.25
C SER A 59 -15.32 -0.69 7.47
N GLU A 60 -15.95 -1.86 7.61
CA GLU A 60 -15.63 -2.78 8.70
C GLU A 60 -14.36 -3.57 8.43
N GLY A 61 -13.64 -3.90 9.48
CA GLY A 61 -12.40 -4.67 9.40
C GLY A 61 -11.17 -3.83 9.12
N THR A 62 -10.02 -4.43 9.28
CA THR A 62 -8.72 -3.79 9.12
C THR A 62 -7.98 -4.39 7.94
N ALA A 63 -7.68 -3.58 6.92
CA ALA A 63 -6.97 -4.02 5.74
C ALA A 63 -5.45 -3.94 5.94
N VAL A 64 -4.73 -4.95 5.48
CA VAL A 64 -3.26 -4.99 5.49
C VAL A 64 -2.67 -5.33 4.13
N ALA A 65 -3.49 -5.73 3.17
CA ALA A 65 -3.05 -6.04 1.81
C ALA A 65 -3.98 -5.38 0.80
N PHE A 66 -3.42 -4.92 -0.31
CA PHE A 66 -4.17 -4.15 -1.29
C PHE A 66 -3.79 -4.56 -2.71
N ILE A 67 -4.79 -4.59 -3.61
CA ILE A 67 -4.54 -4.64 -5.04
C ILE A 67 -4.63 -3.20 -5.54
N VAL A 68 -3.63 -2.75 -6.25
CA VAL A 68 -3.50 -1.36 -6.68
C VAL A 68 -3.27 -1.25 -8.19
N LEU A 69 -3.69 -0.12 -8.75
CA LEU A 69 -3.41 0.25 -10.13
C LEU A 69 -2.31 1.31 -10.14
N ALA A 70 -1.24 1.02 -10.87
CA ALA A 70 -0.08 1.91 -10.97
C ALA A 70 0.50 1.87 -12.40
N THR A 71 1.31 2.86 -12.75
CA THR A 71 2.03 2.84 -14.03
C THR A 71 3.11 1.75 -14.01
N PRO A 72 3.58 1.26 -15.18
CA PRO A 72 4.68 0.28 -15.22
C PRO A 72 5.93 0.73 -14.48
N GLU A 73 6.26 2.01 -14.54
CA GLU A 73 7.42 2.57 -13.84
C GLU A 73 7.22 2.54 -12.33
N GLU A 74 6.02 2.89 -11.86
CA GLU A 74 5.66 2.83 -10.44
C GLU A 74 5.66 1.40 -9.92
N VAL A 75 5.24 0.42 -10.73
CA VAL A 75 5.27 -1.00 -10.33
C VAL A 75 6.69 -1.46 -10.04
N ILE A 76 7.67 -1.02 -10.82
CA ILE A 76 9.09 -1.33 -10.58
C ILE A 76 9.52 -0.76 -9.23
N ASP A 77 9.19 0.50 -8.95
CA ASP A 77 9.53 1.15 -7.69
C ASP A 77 8.81 0.51 -6.50
N LEU A 78 7.54 0.15 -6.67
CA LEU A 78 6.76 -0.54 -5.65
C LEU A 78 7.35 -1.90 -5.31
N ASN A 79 7.77 -2.68 -6.29
CA ASN A 79 8.40 -3.97 -6.06
C ASN A 79 9.73 -3.84 -5.31
N ARG A 80 10.50 -2.79 -5.59
CA ARG A 80 11.72 -2.51 -4.84
C ARG A 80 11.40 -2.16 -3.39
N ALA A 81 10.37 -1.34 -3.16
CA ALA A 81 9.96 -0.93 -1.83
C ALA A 81 9.40 -2.10 -1.01
N ILE A 82 8.72 -3.05 -1.63
CA ILE A 82 8.23 -4.27 -0.96
C ILE A 82 9.40 -5.03 -0.32
N ALA A 83 10.54 -5.10 -1.02
CA ALA A 83 11.74 -5.75 -0.48
C ALA A 83 12.30 -5.03 0.75
N TRP A 84 11.97 -3.77 0.94
CA TRP A 84 12.41 -2.98 2.11
C TRP A 84 11.54 -3.19 3.34
N GLU A 85 10.36 -3.81 3.22
CA GLU A 85 9.43 -4.14 4.31
C GLU A 85 8.88 -2.95 5.12
N GLY A 86 9.14 -1.74 4.70
CA GLY A 86 8.71 -0.54 5.42
C GLY A 86 7.71 0.32 4.67
N ILE A 87 6.79 -0.29 3.93
CA ILE A 87 5.81 0.43 3.12
C ILE A 87 4.79 1.15 4.00
N GLN A 88 4.54 2.42 3.70
CA GLN A 88 3.51 3.24 4.33
C GLN A 88 2.63 3.88 3.24
N LEU A 89 1.33 3.87 3.47
CA LEU A 89 0.34 4.43 2.56
C LEU A 89 -0.34 5.62 3.21
N TYR A 90 -0.39 6.73 2.49
CA TYR A 90 -1.02 7.96 2.95
C TYR A 90 -2.19 8.32 2.03
N LEU A 91 -3.38 8.47 2.60
CA LEU A 91 -4.57 8.86 1.87
C LEU A 91 -4.41 10.28 1.33
N LYS A 92 -4.79 10.44 0.08
CA LYS A 92 -4.69 11.71 -0.61
C LYS A 92 -5.95 12.56 -0.46
#